data_c123ea49a95184d7c4ccfb289e544b51
#
_entry.id   c123ea49a95184d7c4ccfb289e544b51
#
_cell.length_a   1.000
_cell.length_b   1.000
_cell.length_c   1.000
_cell.angle_alpha   90.00
_cell.angle_beta   90.00
_cell.angle_gamma   90.00
#
_symmetry.space_group_name_H-M   'P 1'
#
loop_
_entity.id
_entity.type
_entity.pdbx_description
1 polymer ?
#
loop_
_entity_poly.entity_id
_entity_poly.type
_entity_poly.pdbx_seq_one_letter_code
_entity_poly.pdbx_strand_id
1 'polypeptide(L)'
;MDRFLSDVDRVYREKGKVLVAVSEGIHYADGTFVSEAETSATDGFGHVQLGGLAVMLADAIRKHSDAKVRGIELSLLQRCASHIASKTDIDEAFGAGREAVRQAVAGVSGKMVAFERETVDGAYHCKYVMLPLDTVANYEKKIPSEWINEEGNGLTEEFIDYVRPLVQGEPDLPLVDSMPRYANLKKVLAK
;
A
#
# COMPACT_ATOMS: atom_id res chain seq x y z
N MET A 1 1.47 -22.24 -3.53
CA MET A 1 0.59 -22.56 -2.39
C MET A 1 1.31 -23.40 -1.34
N ASP A 2 1.99 -24.49 -1.72
CA ASP A 2 2.63 -25.44 -0.76
C ASP A 2 3.65 -24.78 0.18
N ARG A 3 4.47 -23.88 -0.34
CA ARG A 3 5.42 -23.11 0.49
C ARG A 3 4.70 -22.21 1.51
N PHE A 4 3.62 -21.55 1.11
CA PHE A 4 2.80 -20.74 2.01
C PHE A 4 2.23 -21.59 3.17
N LEU A 5 1.65 -22.74 2.86
CA LEU A 5 1.10 -23.66 3.88
C LEU A 5 2.20 -24.18 4.80
N SER A 6 3.37 -24.52 4.26
CA SER A 6 4.53 -24.98 5.04
C SER A 6 5.03 -23.89 6.01
N ASP A 7 5.10 -22.63 5.57
CA ASP A 7 5.49 -21.51 6.42
C ASP A 7 4.47 -21.25 7.54
N VAL A 8 3.18 -21.30 7.22
CA VAL A 8 2.11 -21.20 8.22
C VAL A 8 2.21 -22.28 9.28
N ASP A 9 2.40 -23.54 8.86
CA ASP A 9 2.54 -24.69 9.77
C ASP A 9 3.77 -24.57 10.66
N ARG A 10 4.90 -24.13 10.09
CA ARG A 10 6.14 -23.93 10.85
C ARG A 10 5.93 -22.88 11.95
N VAL A 11 5.45 -21.71 11.57
CA VAL A 11 5.25 -20.60 12.52
C VAL A 11 4.18 -20.96 13.56
N TYR A 12 3.11 -21.67 13.17
CA TYR A 12 2.07 -22.11 14.10
C TYR A 12 2.59 -23.10 15.14
N ARG A 13 3.42 -24.07 14.74
CA ARG A 13 4.06 -25.01 15.66
C ARG A 13 5.01 -24.32 16.64
N GLU A 14 5.76 -23.33 16.17
CA GLU A 14 6.72 -22.59 16.98
C GLU A 14 6.07 -21.63 17.97
N LYS A 15 5.00 -20.92 17.55
CA LYS A 15 4.45 -19.78 18.26
C LYS A 15 3.00 -19.95 18.73
N GLY A 16 2.32 -21.00 18.31
CA GLY A 16 0.90 -21.24 18.63
C GLY A 16 -0.08 -20.25 17.95
N LYS A 17 0.41 -19.34 17.15
CA LYS A 17 -0.37 -18.33 16.40
C LYS A 17 0.39 -17.87 15.17
N VAL A 18 -0.35 -17.45 14.13
CA VAL A 18 0.20 -16.87 12.89
C VAL A 18 -0.61 -15.67 12.49
N LEU A 19 0.07 -14.62 12.08
CA LEU A 19 -0.51 -13.48 11.37
C LEU A 19 0.17 -13.38 10.00
N VAL A 20 -0.62 -13.39 8.94
CA VAL A 20 -0.14 -13.23 7.57
C VAL A 20 -0.62 -11.89 7.04
N ALA A 21 0.30 -11.02 6.67
CA ALA A 21 0.02 -9.82 5.89
C ALA A 21 0.35 -10.12 4.42
N VAL A 22 -0.61 -9.89 3.53
CA VAL A 22 -0.47 -10.23 2.11
C VAL A 22 -1.00 -9.11 1.25
N SER A 23 -0.30 -8.80 0.16
CA SER A 23 -0.77 -7.86 -0.86
C SER A 23 -1.72 -8.56 -1.83
N GLU A 24 -2.73 -7.82 -2.32
CA GLU A 24 -3.63 -8.30 -3.37
C GLU A 24 -2.90 -8.69 -4.68
N GLY A 25 -1.74 -8.08 -4.93
CA GLY A 25 -0.95 -8.26 -6.15
C GLY A 25 -0.05 -9.51 -6.16
N ILE A 26 -0.16 -10.43 -5.22
CA ILE A 26 0.63 -11.67 -5.28
C ILE A 26 0.21 -12.55 -6.45
N HIS A 27 1.18 -13.13 -7.12
CA HIS A 27 0.98 -13.94 -8.33
C HIS A 27 1.81 -15.21 -8.32
N TYR A 28 1.40 -16.18 -9.14
CA TYR A 28 2.16 -17.39 -9.41
C TYR A 28 3.38 -17.09 -10.30
N ALA A 29 4.25 -18.08 -10.48
CA ALA A 29 5.46 -17.92 -11.30
C ALA A 29 5.18 -17.62 -12.78
N ASP A 30 4.01 -17.95 -13.28
CA ASP A 30 3.52 -17.65 -14.63
C ASP A 30 2.92 -16.25 -14.79
N GLY A 31 2.86 -15.46 -13.70
CA GLY A 31 2.29 -14.12 -13.67
C GLY A 31 0.79 -14.05 -13.40
N THR A 32 0.09 -15.18 -13.29
CA THR A 32 -1.34 -15.22 -12.94
C THR A 32 -1.54 -14.79 -11.49
N PHE A 33 -2.43 -13.83 -11.24
CA PHE A 33 -2.74 -13.42 -9.88
C PHE A 33 -3.40 -14.55 -9.08
N VAL A 34 -2.99 -14.68 -7.83
CA VAL A 34 -3.53 -15.74 -6.96
C VAL A 34 -5.03 -15.55 -6.73
N SER A 35 -5.52 -14.30 -6.72
CA SER A 35 -6.93 -13.94 -6.57
C SER A 35 -7.74 -13.94 -7.88
N GLU A 36 -7.09 -14.08 -9.05
CA GLU A 36 -7.74 -13.99 -10.37
C GLU A 36 -8.63 -15.20 -10.69
N ALA A 37 -8.39 -16.32 -10.03
CA ALA A 37 -9.12 -17.57 -10.28
C ALA A 37 -10.63 -17.47 -9.98
N GLU A 38 -11.12 -16.42 -9.34
CA GLU A 38 -12.53 -16.24 -8.95
C GLU A 38 -13.22 -15.03 -9.58
N THR A 39 -12.52 -14.10 -10.24
CA THR A 39 -13.14 -12.88 -10.80
C THR A 39 -12.69 -12.59 -12.22
N SER A 40 -13.63 -12.67 -13.16
CA SER A 40 -13.41 -12.34 -14.58
C SER A 40 -13.73 -10.86 -14.93
N ALA A 41 -13.92 -9.98 -13.95
CA ALA A 41 -14.28 -8.59 -14.20
C ALA A 41 -13.04 -7.71 -14.35
N THR A 42 -12.97 -6.97 -15.47
CA THR A 42 -11.98 -5.93 -15.68
C THR A 42 -12.59 -4.55 -15.51
N ASP A 43 -11.79 -3.58 -15.06
CA ASP A 43 -12.19 -2.18 -15.02
C ASP A 43 -12.22 -1.55 -16.43
N GLY A 44 -12.68 -0.30 -16.54
CA GLY A 44 -12.75 0.43 -17.81
C GLY A 44 -11.38 0.69 -18.49
N PHE A 45 -10.27 0.38 -17.83
CA PHE A 45 -8.90 0.50 -18.33
C PHE A 45 -8.27 -0.87 -18.64
N GLY A 46 -9.01 -1.97 -18.47
CA GLY A 46 -8.53 -3.31 -18.74
C GLY A 46 -7.78 -3.98 -17.57
N HIS A 47 -7.76 -3.38 -16.37
CA HIS A 47 -7.16 -3.98 -15.20
C HIS A 47 -8.11 -5.00 -14.56
N VAL A 48 -7.57 -6.16 -14.17
CA VAL A 48 -8.32 -7.20 -13.46
C VAL A 48 -8.71 -6.68 -12.07
N GLN A 49 -9.98 -6.82 -11.71
CA GLN A 49 -10.43 -6.54 -10.36
C GLN A 49 -9.99 -7.67 -9.43
N LEU A 50 -9.06 -7.37 -8.53
CA LEU A 50 -8.55 -8.29 -7.53
C LEU A 50 -9.42 -8.23 -6.27
N GLY A 51 -9.68 -9.37 -5.65
CA GLY A 51 -10.40 -9.43 -4.38
C GLY A 51 -10.57 -10.87 -3.88
N GLY A 52 -10.92 -11.02 -2.61
CA GLY A 52 -11.15 -12.32 -2.01
C GLY A 52 -9.87 -13.11 -1.66
N LEU A 53 -8.68 -12.52 -1.82
CA LEU A 53 -7.41 -13.21 -1.57
C LEU A 53 -7.28 -13.73 -0.14
N ALA A 54 -7.60 -12.91 0.87
CA ALA A 54 -7.51 -13.33 2.27
C ALA A 54 -8.49 -14.47 2.59
N VAL A 55 -9.68 -14.45 1.99
CA VAL A 55 -10.67 -15.53 2.15
C VAL A 55 -10.15 -16.81 1.51
N MET A 56 -9.63 -16.73 0.30
CA MET A 56 -9.08 -17.89 -0.43
C MET A 56 -7.90 -18.53 0.30
N LEU A 57 -6.95 -17.72 0.79
CA LEU A 57 -5.83 -18.23 1.59
C LEU A 57 -6.29 -18.84 2.91
N ALA A 58 -7.28 -18.23 3.57
CA ALA A 58 -7.89 -18.78 4.77
C ALA A 58 -8.55 -20.14 4.51
N ASP A 59 -9.24 -20.30 3.39
CA ASP A 59 -9.85 -21.58 2.98
C ASP A 59 -8.80 -22.64 2.66
N ALA A 60 -7.69 -22.25 2.03
CA ALA A 60 -6.56 -23.17 1.81
C ALA A 60 -6.01 -23.69 3.14
N ILE A 61 -5.82 -22.82 4.14
CA ILE A 61 -5.34 -23.24 5.46
C ILE A 61 -6.38 -24.12 6.18
N ARG A 62 -7.69 -23.80 6.12
CA ARG A 62 -8.75 -24.63 6.72
C ARG A 62 -8.82 -26.04 6.15
N LYS A 63 -8.53 -26.20 4.85
CA LYS A 63 -8.46 -27.50 4.19
C LYS A 63 -7.22 -28.30 4.58
N HIS A 64 -6.17 -27.60 5.03
CA HIS A 64 -4.87 -28.17 5.35
C HIS A 64 -4.70 -28.48 6.85
N SER A 65 -5.41 -27.77 7.73
CA SER A 65 -5.27 -27.90 9.19
C SER A 65 -6.58 -27.63 9.91
N ASP A 66 -6.70 -28.11 11.16
CA ASP A 66 -7.84 -27.87 12.05
C ASP A 66 -7.75 -26.50 12.79
N ALA A 67 -6.80 -25.64 12.41
CA ALA A 67 -6.62 -24.33 13.04
C ALA A 67 -7.81 -23.42 12.78
N LYS A 68 -8.16 -22.60 13.76
CA LYS A 68 -9.18 -21.55 13.58
C LYS A 68 -8.60 -20.39 12.76
N VAL A 69 -9.06 -20.25 11.55
CA VAL A 69 -8.55 -19.27 10.58
C VAL A 69 -9.58 -18.19 10.25
N ARG A 70 -9.13 -16.96 10.08
CA ARG A 70 -9.93 -15.83 9.60
C ARG A 70 -9.20 -15.13 8.47
N GLY A 71 -9.88 -14.96 7.33
CA GLY A 71 -9.47 -14.05 6.27
C GLY A 71 -10.07 -12.67 6.54
N ILE A 72 -9.26 -11.62 6.49
CA ILE A 72 -9.69 -10.23 6.71
C ILE A 72 -9.28 -9.42 5.48
N GLU A 73 -10.27 -8.97 4.72
CA GLU A 73 -10.07 -8.01 3.63
C GLU A 73 -10.20 -6.59 4.20
N LEU A 74 -9.11 -5.85 4.23
CA LEU A 74 -9.14 -4.46 4.73
C LEU A 74 -9.86 -3.51 3.76
N SER A 75 -9.72 -3.72 2.46
CA SER A 75 -10.43 -3.00 1.41
C SER A 75 -10.52 -1.47 1.69
N LEU A 76 -11.73 -0.91 1.69
CA LEU A 76 -11.97 0.51 1.94
C LEU A 76 -11.63 0.96 3.37
N LEU A 77 -11.64 0.06 4.35
CA LEU A 77 -11.36 0.42 5.75
C LEU A 77 -9.98 1.05 5.91
N GLN A 78 -8.94 0.51 5.27
CA GLN A 78 -7.60 1.07 5.31
C GLN A 78 -7.51 2.47 4.67
N ARG A 79 -8.34 2.75 3.66
CA ARG A 79 -8.38 4.04 2.95
C ARG A 79 -9.16 5.11 3.72
N CYS A 80 -10.06 4.70 4.59
CA CYS A 80 -10.92 5.58 5.37
C CYS A 80 -10.46 5.76 6.81
N ALA A 81 -9.40 5.06 7.24
CA ALA A 81 -8.91 5.06 8.61
C ALA A 81 -7.91 6.21 8.86
N SER A 82 -8.36 7.45 8.70
CA SER A 82 -7.51 8.64 8.88
C SER A 82 -6.85 8.72 10.26
N HIS A 83 -7.45 8.08 11.28
CA HIS A 83 -6.93 8.05 12.66
C HIS A 83 -5.70 7.15 12.85
N ILE A 84 -5.37 6.32 11.86
CA ILE A 84 -4.16 5.49 11.88
C ILE A 84 -3.19 5.82 10.73
N ALA A 85 -3.43 6.91 10.01
CA ALA A 85 -2.50 7.40 9.00
C ALA A 85 -1.24 7.99 9.68
N SER A 86 -0.09 7.92 9.02
CA SER A 86 1.10 8.61 9.52
C SER A 86 1.05 10.10 9.18
N LYS A 87 1.55 10.94 10.09
CA LYS A 87 1.64 12.38 9.83
C LYS A 87 2.59 12.68 8.67
N THR A 88 3.71 11.96 8.57
CA THR A 88 4.66 12.10 7.47
C THR A 88 3.97 11.88 6.12
N ASP A 89 3.24 10.78 5.97
CA ASP A 89 2.55 10.44 4.72
C ASP A 89 1.48 11.50 4.34
N ILE A 90 0.70 11.97 5.32
CA ILE A 90 -0.29 13.02 5.11
C ILE A 90 0.36 14.35 4.68
N ASP A 91 1.42 14.77 5.37
CA ASP A 91 2.10 16.02 5.08
C ASP A 91 2.75 16.00 3.69
N GLU A 92 3.36 14.87 3.33
CA GLU A 92 3.98 14.68 2.02
C GLU A 92 2.93 14.60 0.89
N ALA A 93 1.85 13.85 1.08
CA ALA A 93 0.76 13.80 0.12
C ALA A 93 0.12 15.18 -0.11
N PHE A 94 -0.11 15.95 0.97
CA PHE A 94 -0.60 17.32 0.87
C PHE A 94 0.40 18.23 0.13
N GLY A 95 1.70 18.11 0.45
CA GLY A 95 2.77 18.85 -0.20
C GLY A 95 2.86 18.56 -1.69
N ALA A 96 2.72 17.30 -2.09
CA ALA A 96 2.70 16.88 -3.50
C ALA A 96 1.51 17.50 -4.25
N GLY A 97 0.31 17.46 -3.66
CA GLY A 97 -0.88 18.08 -4.23
C GLY A 97 -0.73 19.60 -4.40
N ARG A 98 -0.19 20.28 -3.38
CA ARG A 98 0.11 21.72 -3.45
C ARG A 98 1.11 22.03 -4.54
N GLU A 99 2.18 21.26 -4.67
CA GLU A 99 3.19 21.44 -5.71
C GLU A 99 2.62 21.18 -7.11
N ALA A 100 1.78 20.17 -7.29
CA ALA A 100 1.08 19.91 -8.55
C ALA A 100 0.25 21.11 -9.01
N VAL A 101 -0.53 21.73 -8.12
CA VAL A 101 -1.31 22.94 -8.44
C VAL A 101 -0.39 24.11 -8.79
N ARG A 102 0.69 24.31 -8.01
CA ARG A 102 1.65 25.39 -8.27
C ARG A 102 2.28 25.27 -9.65
N GLN A 103 2.70 24.07 -10.03
CA GLN A 103 3.30 23.79 -11.33
C GLN A 103 2.29 23.94 -12.48
N ALA A 104 1.05 23.50 -12.28
CA ALA A 104 -0.02 23.67 -13.28
C ALA A 104 -0.32 25.16 -13.53
N VAL A 105 -0.41 25.98 -12.48
CA VAL A 105 -0.58 27.44 -12.59
C VAL A 105 0.62 28.10 -13.29
N ALA A 106 1.83 27.57 -13.10
CA ALA A 106 3.03 28.02 -13.83
C ALA A 106 3.10 27.54 -15.28
N GLY A 107 2.08 26.81 -15.78
CA GLY A 107 2.00 26.35 -17.17
C GLY A 107 2.76 25.05 -17.44
N VAL A 108 3.23 24.34 -16.42
CA VAL A 108 3.89 23.04 -16.60
C VAL A 108 2.84 22.00 -16.96
N SER A 109 3.07 21.27 -18.07
CA SER A 109 2.17 20.23 -18.58
C SER A 109 2.96 18.96 -18.89
N GLY A 110 2.28 17.82 -19.00
CA GLY A 110 2.87 16.53 -19.34
C GLY A 110 3.77 15.94 -18.25
N LYS A 111 3.68 16.43 -17.02
CA LYS A 111 4.48 15.97 -15.88
C LYS A 111 3.61 15.65 -14.67
N MET A 112 4.12 14.83 -13.78
CA MET A 112 3.55 14.58 -12.47
C MET A 112 4.54 14.91 -11.35
N VAL A 113 4.01 15.22 -10.17
CA VAL A 113 4.83 15.35 -8.96
C VAL A 113 5.20 13.95 -8.46
N ALA A 114 6.46 13.77 -8.15
CA ALA A 114 6.99 12.56 -7.53
C ALA A 114 7.81 12.92 -6.28
N PHE A 115 8.05 11.91 -5.46
CA PHE A 115 8.85 12.02 -4.23
C PHE A 115 10.28 11.59 -4.51
N GLU A 116 11.22 12.40 -4.10
CA GLU A 116 12.65 12.08 -4.06
C GLU A 116 13.11 12.10 -2.61
N ARG A 117 13.72 11.00 -2.16
CA ARG A 117 14.25 10.89 -0.81
C ARG A 117 15.60 11.59 -0.75
N GLU A 118 15.76 12.47 0.22
CA GLU A 118 17.02 13.12 0.56
C GLU A 118 17.34 12.88 2.04
N THR A 119 18.62 13.05 2.39
CA THR A 119 19.07 13.11 3.77
C THR A 119 19.64 14.50 4.02
N VAL A 120 19.02 15.24 4.92
CA VAL A 120 19.46 16.58 5.32
C VAL A 120 19.84 16.52 6.80
N ASP A 121 21.05 16.89 7.14
CA ASP A 121 21.57 16.87 8.52
C ASP A 121 21.37 15.51 9.24
N GLY A 122 21.47 14.41 8.49
CA GLY A 122 21.29 13.04 8.99
C GLY A 122 19.81 12.61 9.15
N ALA A 123 18.85 13.46 8.82
CA ALA A 123 17.43 13.16 8.89
C ALA A 123 16.82 12.96 7.49
N TYR A 124 15.76 12.15 7.45
CA TYR A 124 14.94 11.98 6.25
C TYR A 124 14.26 13.28 5.85
N HIS A 125 14.30 13.59 4.57
CA HIS A 125 13.58 14.70 3.95
C HIS A 125 12.96 14.25 2.62
N CYS A 126 11.72 14.67 2.36
CA CYS A 126 11.02 14.46 1.11
C CYS A 126 11.13 15.69 0.22
N LYS A 127 11.68 15.52 -0.98
CA LYS A 127 11.70 16.53 -2.02
C LYS A 127 10.70 16.21 -3.11
N TYR A 128 9.97 17.23 -3.56
CA TYR A 128 9.02 17.10 -4.68
C TYR A 128 9.74 17.40 -5.99
N VAL A 129 9.66 16.45 -6.92
CA VAL A 129 10.26 16.56 -8.26
C VAL A 129 9.21 16.39 -9.34
N MET A 130 9.45 16.95 -10.51
CA MET A 130 8.56 16.85 -11.66
C MET A 130 9.09 15.82 -12.65
N LEU A 131 8.40 14.69 -12.78
CA LEU A 131 8.75 13.63 -13.74
C LEU A 131 7.84 13.70 -14.98
N PRO A 132 8.38 13.47 -16.19
CA PRO A 132 7.57 13.31 -17.40
C PRO A 132 6.60 12.13 -17.27
N LEU A 133 5.36 12.26 -17.72
CA LEU A 133 4.34 11.22 -17.59
C LEU A 133 4.71 9.93 -18.32
N ASP A 134 5.38 10.01 -19.45
CA ASP A 134 5.83 8.87 -20.25
C ASP A 134 6.92 8.02 -19.55
N THR A 135 7.64 8.60 -18.59
CA THR A 135 8.64 7.88 -17.80
C THR A 135 8.07 7.15 -16.60
N VAL A 136 6.79 7.40 -16.26
CA VAL A 136 6.14 6.86 -15.05
C VAL A 136 4.91 6.02 -15.39
N ALA A 137 4.11 6.45 -16.39
CA ALA A 137 2.88 5.76 -16.74
C ALA A 137 3.15 4.32 -17.19
N ASN A 138 2.38 3.38 -16.66
CA ASN A 138 2.49 1.93 -16.93
C ASN A 138 3.80 1.27 -16.46
N TYR A 139 4.61 1.95 -15.65
CA TYR A 139 5.78 1.36 -15.01
C TYR A 139 5.50 1.09 -13.53
N GLU A 140 5.89 -0.08 -13.08
CA GLU A 140 5.80 -0.51 -11.68
C GLU A 140 7.18 -0.42 -11.02
N LYS A 141 7.29 0.34 -9.94
CA LYS A 141 8.49 0.35 -9.09
C LYS A 141 8.34 -0.72 -8.01
N LYS A 142 9.10 -1.78 -8.14
CA LYS A 142 9.11 -2.90 -7.18
C LYS A 142 10.07 -2.63 -6.01
N ILE A 143 9.82 -3.34 -4.90
CA ILE A 143 10.78 -3.41 -3.79
C ILE A 143 12.04 -4.14 -4.30
N PRO A 144 13.26 -3.62 -4.01
CA PRO A 144 14.50 -4.31 -4.31
C PRO A 144 14.51 -5.74 -3.73
N SER A 145 14.95 -6.70 -4.51
CA SER A 145 14.94 -8.11 -4.11
C SER A 145 15.81 -8.38 -2.89
N GLU A 146 16.88 -7.62 -2.71
CA GLU A 146 17.79 -7.66 -1.56
C GLU A 146 17.14 -7.22 -0.25
N TRP A 147 15.97 -6.57 -0.29
CA TRP A 147 15.19 -6.20 0.89
C TRP A 147 14.23 -7.29 1.34
N ILE A 148 14.18 -8.39 0.62
CA ILE A 148 13.39 -9.57 0.97
C ILE A 148 14.36 -10.60 1.57
N ASN A 149 13.98 -11.22 2.69
CA ASN A 149 14.82 -12.24 3.32
C ASN A 149 14.97 -13.48 2.41
N GLU A 150 15.98 -14.32 2.67
CA GLU A 150 16.25 -15.53 1.89
C GLU A 150 15.08 -16.50 1.83
N GLU A 151 14.26 -16.54 2.90
CA GLU A 151 13.05 -17.36 2.96
C GLU A 151 11.90 -16.79 2.12
N GLY A 152 11.97 -15.53 1.66
CA GLY A 152 10.96 -14.88 0.82
C GLY A 152 9.64 -14.59 1.52
N ASN A 153 9.61 -14.59 2.85
CA ASN A 153 8.42 -14.37 3.68
C ASN A 153 8.59 -13.26 4.73
N GLY A 154 9.65 -12.48 4.64
CA GLY A 154 9.97 -11.37 5.53
C GLY A 154 10.81 -10.32 4.83
N LEU A 155 11.02 -9.20 5.51
CA LEU A 155 11.75 -8.04 5.04
C LEU A 155 13.01 -7.83 5.87
N THR A 156 14.06 -7.27 5.26
CA THR A 156 15.33 -6.99 5.91
C THR A 156 15.31 -5.67 6.68
N GLU A 157 16.35 -5.41 7.47
CA GLU A 157 16.49 -4.14 8.22
C GLU A 157 16.60 -2.93 7.26
N GLU A 158 17.16 -3.10 6.08
CA GLU A 158 17.25 -2.02 5.08
C GLU A 158 15.87 -1.55 4.64
N PHE A 159 14.91 -2.48 4.48
CA PHE A 159 13.52 -2.09 4.22
C PHE A 159 12.90 -1.38 5.43
N ILE A 160 13.15 -1.87 6.63
CA ILE A 160 12.64 -1.25 7.86
C ILE A 160 13.17 0.16 8.01
N ASP A 161 14.46 0.38 7.77
CA ASP A 161 15.07 1.72 7.81
C ASP A 161 14.52 2.64 6.72
N TYR A 162 14.24 2.09 5.54
CA TYR A 162 13.58 2.84 4.47
C TYR A 162 12.19 3.30 4.87
N VAL A 163 11.37 2.44 5.45
CA VAL A 163 9.96 2.72 5.78
C VAL A 163 9.81 3.52 7.07
N ARG A 164 10.69 3.33 8.05
CA ARG A 164 10.59 3.89 9.40
C ARG A 164 10.21 5.39 9.43
N PRO A 165 10.86 6.30 8.68
CA PRO A 165 10.47 7.72 8.69
C PRO A 165 9.09 7.97 8.06
N LEU A 166 8.64 7.11 7.15
CA LEU A 166 7.37 7.29 6.42
C LEU A 166 6.14 6.93 7.27
N VAL A 167 6.30 6.10 8.30
CA VAL A 167 5.20 5.64 9.16
C VAL A 167 5.18 6.35 10.52
N GLN A 168 5.78 7.54 10.61
CA GLN A 168 5.92 8.28 11.86
C GLN A 168 4.96 9.44 11.99
N GLY A 169 4.73 9.83 13.24
CA GLY A 169 3.92 10.96 13.64
C GLY A 169 2.41 10.66 13.62
N GLU A 170 1.71 11.25 14.58
CA GLU A 170 0.26 11.18 14.67
C GLU A 170 -0.34 12.40 13.99
N PRO A 171 -1.30 12.25 13.07
CA PRO A 171 -1.98 13.38 12.44
C PRO A 171 -2.88 14.07 13.45
N ASP A 172 -2.93 15.40 13.37
CA ASP A 172 -3.90 16.21 14.11
C ASP A 172 -5.26 16.16 13.40
N LEU A 173 -6.13 15.27 13.87
CA LEU A 173 -7.44 15.06 13.27
C LEU A 173 -8.50 15.92 13.95
N PRO A 174 -9.15 16.84 13.23
CA PRO A 174 -10.30 17.54 13.75
C PRO A 174 -11.47 16.56 13.97
N LEU A 175 -11.99 16.52 15.19
CA LEU A 175 -13.13 15.69 15.56
C LEU A 175 -14.36 16.56 15.84
N VAL A 176 -15.55 16.03 15.54
CA VAL A 176 -16.86 16.54 15.96
C VAL A 176 -17.63 15.36 16.54
N ASP A 177 -18.05 15.46 17.78
CA ASP A 177 -18.77 14.39 18.50
C ASP A 177 -18.02 13.03 18.44
N SER A 178 -16.72 13.06 18.64
CA SER A 178 -15.81 11.90 18.58
C SER A 178 -15.67 11.26 17.19
N MET A 179 -16.21 11.86 16.14
CA MET A 179 -16.08 11.41 14.76
C MET A 179 -15.12 12.29 13.98
N PRO A 180 -14.28 11.73 13.09
CA PRO A 180 -13.45 12.53 12.20
C PRO A 180 -14.28 13.50 11.37
N ARG A 181 -13.92 14.76 11.37
CA ARG A 181 -14.56 15.79 10.57
C ARG A 181 -13.88 15.88 9.21
N TYR A 182 -14.53 15.37 8.18
CA TYR A 182 -14.07 15.50 6.80
C TYR A 182 -14.39 16.87 6.22
N ALA A 183 -13.52 17.36 5.32
CA ALA A 183 -13.76 18.61 4.59
C ALA A 183 -14.95 18.42 3.64
N ASN A 184 -15.87 19.39 3.67
CA ASN A 184 -16.99 19.47 2.72
C ASN A 184 -16.71 20.65 1.77
N LEU A 185 -16.15 20.35 0.60
CA LEU A 185 -15.81 21.37 -0.40
C LEU A 185 -17.07 21.82 -1.16
N LYS A 186 -17.29 23.11 -1.21
CA LYS A 186 -18.36 23.69 -2.03
C LYS A 186 -17.97 23.55 -3.50
N LYS A 187 -18.90 22.99 -4.29
CA LYS A 187 -18.77 22.93 -5.77
C LYS A 187 -19.14 24.30 -6.32
N VAL A 188 -18.15 25.09 -6.67
CA VAL A 188 -18.34 26.41 -7.29
C VAL A 188 -17.94 26.31 -8.75
N LEU A 189 -18.83 26.68 -9.66
CA LEU A 189 -18.54 26.71 -11.09
C LEU A 189 -17.47 27.78 -11.37
N ALA A 190 -16.49 27.45 -12.19
CA ALA A 190 -15.55 28.41 -12.74
C ALA A 190 -16.33 29.39 -13.62
N LYS A 191 -16.02 30.69 -13.50
CA LYS A 191 -16.58 31.73 -14.35
C LYS A 191 -15.76 31.86 -15.61
#